data_cd81519e4f82ef2b81e4094e6546fc79
#
_entry.id   cd81519e4f82ef2b81e4094e6546fc79
#
_cell.length_a   1.000
_cell.length_b   1.000
_cell.length_c   1.000
_cell.angle_alpha   90.00
_cell.angle_beta   90.00
_cell.angle_gamma   90.00
#
_symmetry.space_group_name_H-M   'P 1'
#
loop_
_entity.id
_entity.type
_entity.pdbx_description
1 polymer ?
#
loop_
_entity_poly.entity_id
_entity_poly.type
_entity_poly.pdbx_seq_one_letter_code
_entity_poly.pdbx_strand_id
1 'polypeptide(L)'
;MFKKIFYSVVRVLFNGLFFGIYGLHVEGRENIPRKGAIIVAPNHKSNFDPPIVGVAFKDRIIHYMAKEELFKNPIFGYILRQFGTFPVKRGSIDRMAIRRAILELKEGNALGIFPEGTRIQREGLGRFHSGMASLAFMSGVSILPVAVVGSVTMPRKCGPLAVLIGKPIEVKKQRADDEAVEALNKKVKEEIQKLTDEYMETVSYTHLTL
;
A
#
# COMPACT_ATOMS: atom_id res chain seq x y z
N MET A 1 -6.51 -20.76 15.46
CA MET A 1 -5.54 -21.66 14.80
C MET A 1 -5.72 -21.64 13.26
N PHE A 2 -6.88 -21.92 12.72
CA PHE A 2 -7.18 -21.95 11.28
C PHE A 2 -6.76 -20.66 10.52
N LYS A 3 -7.11 -19.48 11.06
CA LYS A 3 -6.80 -18.18 10.45
C LYS A 3 -5.29 -17.96 10.25
N LYS A 4 -4.47 -18.37 11.22
CA LYS A 4 -2.99 -18.25 11.12
C LYS A 4 -2.41 -19.21 10.08
N ILE A 5 -2.92 -20.44 10.01
CA ILE A 5 -2.48 -21.44 9.03
C ILE A 5 -2.84 -20.98 7.62
N PHE A 6 -4.09 -20.57 7.40
CA PHE A 6 -4.56 -20.05 6.11
C PHE A 6 -3.69 -18.88 5.61
N TYR A 7 -3.44 -17.89 6.50
CA TYR A 7 -2.57 -16.77 6.18
C TYR A 7 -1.15 -17.21 5.81
N SER A 8 -0.58 -18.17 6.56
CA SER A 8 0.77 -18.68 6.28
C SER A 8 0.84 -19.40 4.93
N VAL A 9 -0.14 -20.22 4.60
CA VAL A 9 -0.20 -20.93 3.30
C VAL A 9 -0.30 -19.94 2.15
N VAL A 10 -1.23 -18.99 2.23
CA VAL A 10 -1.40 -17.98 1.17
C VAL A 10 -0.14 -17.12 1.02
N ARG A 11 0.51 -16.78 2.14
CA ARG A 11 1.78 -16.04 2.12
C ARG A 11 2.89 -16.84 1.43
N VAL A 12 3.01 -18.13 1.69
CA VAL A 12 4.01 -18.99 1.05
C VAL A 12 3.77 -19.05 -0.46
N LEU A 13 2.50 -19.22 -0.88
CA LEU A 13 2.13 -19.24 -2.30
C LEU A 13 2.47 -17.91 -2.99
N PHE A 14 2.13 -16.78 -2.38
CA PHE A 14 2.45 -15.47 -2.94
C PHE A 14 3.95 -15.16 -2.91
N ASN A 15 4.69 -15.61 -1.90
CA ASN A 15 6.16 -15.50 -1.91
C ASN A 15 6.75 -16.30 -3.08
N GLY A 16 6.34 -17.56 -3.26
CA GLY A 16 6.78 -18.37 -4.41
C GLY A 16 6.45 -17.73 -5.74
N LEU A 17 5.24 -17.17 -5.86
CA LEU A 17 4.80 -16.48 -7.07
C LEU A 17 5.63 -15.21 -7.33
N PHE A 18 5.65 -14.26 -6.38
CA PHE A 18 6.25 -12.95 -6.64
C PHE A 18 7.78 -12.98 -6.62
N PHE A 19 8.41 -13.66 -5.66
CA PHE A 19 9.87 -13.76 -5.63
C PHE A 19 10.41 -14.80 -6.60
N GLY A 20 9.77 -16.00 -6.69
CA GLY A 20 10.28 -17.09 -7.51
C GLY A 20 9.99 -16.90 -9.01
N ILE A 21 8.74 -16.58 -9.38
CA ILE A 21 8.34 -16.46 -10.79
C ILE A 21 8.58 -15.05 -11.34
N TYR A 22 8.18 -14.01 -10.60
CA TYR A 22 8.27 -12.63 -11.08
C TYR A 22 9.58 -11.93 -10.72
N GLY A 23 10.41 -12.53 -9.84
CA GLY A 23 11.67 -11.92 -9.42
C GLY A 23 11.47 -10.62 -8.64
N LEU A 24 10.46 -10.57 -7.73
CA LEU A 24 10.15 -9.38 -6.96
C LEU A 24 11.38 -8.89 -6.19
N HIS A 25 11.80 -7.68 -6.49
CA HIS A 25 12.83 -6.95 -5.76
C HIS A 25 12.21 -6.10 -4.65
N VAL A 26 12.81 -6.05 -3.48
CA VAL A 26 12.29 -5.24 -2.35
C VAL A 26 13.43 -4.51 -1.66
N GLU A 27 13.33 -3.18 -1.64
CA GLU A 27 14.26 -2.28 -0.95
C GLU A 27 13.57 -1.54 0.20
N GLY A 28 14.35 -1.07 1.18
CA GLY A 28 13.87 -0.23 2.27
C GLY A 28 13.07 -0.98 3.34
N ARG A 29 13.21 -2.32 3.46
CA ARG A 29 12.48 -3.09 4.50
C ARG A 29 12.81 -2.64 5.91
N GLU A 30 13.99 -2.12 6.15
CA GLU A 30 14.43 -1.55 7.42
C GLU A 30 13.60 -0.34 7.86
N ASN A 31 12.94 0.33 6.92
CA ASN A 31 12.05 1.45 7.18
C ASN A 31 10.66 1.03 7.73
N ILE A 32 10.33 -0.26 7.68
CA ILE A 32 9.07 -0.78 8.19
C ILE A 32 9.12 -0.82 9.73
N PRO A 33 8.31 -0.05 10.44
CA PRO A 33 8.26 -0.13 11.90
C PRO A 33 7.82 -1.53 12.34
N ARG A 34 8.57 -2.17 13.21
CA ARG A 34 8.26 -3.52 13.71
C ARG A 34 6.96 -3.57 14.52
N LYS A 35 6.61 -2.48 15.21
CA LYS A 35 5.41 -2.33 16.07
C LYS A 35 4.84 -0.92 15.93
N GLY A 36 3.61 -0.76 16.41
CA GLY A 36 2.92 0.53 16.40
C GLY A 36 2.17 0.78 15.09
N ALA A 37 1.28 1.75 15.11
CA ALA A 37 0.50 2.13 13.95
C ALA A 37 1.36 2.74 12.85
N ILE A 38 1.01 2.43 11.60
CA ILE A 38 1.59 3.07 10.42
C ILE A 38 0.57 3.09 9.29
N ILE A 39 0.48 4.18 8.55
CA ILE A 39 -0.28 4.25 7.30
C ILE A 39 0.67 3.92 6.16
N VAL A 40 0.41 2.82 5.46
CA VAL A 40 1.18 2.38 4.29
C VAL A 40 0.52 2.98 3.05
N ALA A 41 1.25 3.79 2.30
CA ALA A 41 0.75 4.55 1.16
C ALA A 41 1.42 4.12 -0.15
N PRO A 42 0.98 3.03 -0.79
CA PRO A 42 1.51 2.63 -2.09
C PRO A 42 0.79 3.34 -3.24
N ASN A 43 1.47 3.50 -4.39
CA ASN A 43 0.80 3.81 -5.66
C ASN A 43 -0.03 2.62 -6.14
N HIS A 44 -1.02 2.86 -7.01
CA HIS A 44 -1.97 1.83 -7.43
C HIS A 44 -2.03 1.69 -8.96
N LYS A 45 -1.46 0.63 -9.48
CA LYS A 45 -1.39 0.32 -10.91
C LYS A 45 -2.17 -0.96 -11.28
N SER A 46 -2.25 -1.92 -10.34
CA SER A 46 -2.75 -3.27 -10.60
C SER A 46 -3.58 -3.82 -9.44
N ASN A 47 -4.42 -4.81 -9.73
CA ASN A 47 -5.06 -5.61 -8.68
C ASN A 47 -4.06 -6.45 -7.87
N PHE A 48 -2.85 -6.61 -8.39
CA PHE A 48 -1.78 -7.34 -7.72
C PHE A 48 -0.99 -6.49 -6.69
N ASP A 49 -1.17 -5.16 -6.69
CA ASP A 49 -0.42 -4.29 -5.75
C ASP A 49 -0.63 -4.65 -4.27
N PRO A 50 -1.87 -4.87 -3.77
CA PRO A 50 -2.07 -5.22 -2.37
C PRO A 50 -1.34 -6.50 -1.94
N PRO A 51 -1.40 -7.63 -2.66
CA PRO A 51 -0.64 -8.82 -2.30
C PRO A 51 0.87 -8.66 -2.51
N ILE A 52 1.33 -7.90 -3.52
CA ILE A 52 2.76 -7.61 -3.74
C ILE A 52 3.33 -6.84 -2.55
N VAL A 53 2.68 -5.75 -2.14
CA VAL A 53 3.10 -4.99 -0.96
C VAL A 53 2.99 -5.85 0.31
N GLY A 54 1.93 -6.66 0.42
CA GLY A 54 1.74 -7.58 1.55
C GLY A 54 2.91 -8.56 1.74
N VAL A 55 3.46 -9.13 0.69
CA VAL A 55 4.63 -10.04 0.79
C VAL A 55 5.94 -9.29 1.09
N ALA A 56 6.06 -8.03 0.67
CA ALA A 56 7.21 -7.20 1.01
C ALA A 56 7.29 -6.91 2.52
N PHE A 57 6.16 -6.86 3.22
CA PHE A 57 6.03 -6.55 4.64
C PHE A 57 6.21 -7.76 5.59
N LYS A 58 6.71 -8.86 5.13
CA LYS A 58 7.06 -10.12 5.84
C LYS A 58 6.32 -10.40 7.17
N ASP A 59 6.55 -9.56 8.20
CA ASP A 59 6.16 -9.82 9.59
C ASP A 59 4.94 -9.00 10.04
N ARG A 60 4.37 -8.18 9.15
CA ARG A 60 3.20 -7.34 9.46
C ARG A 60 2.09 -7.54 8.44
N ILE A 61 0.89 -7.77 8.94
CA ILE A 61 -0.32 -7.77 8.10
C ILE A 61 -0.72 -6.32 7.84
N ILE A 62 -0.94 -5.98 6.57
CA ILE A 62 -1.47 -4.69 6.19
C ILE A 62 -2.98 -4.83 6.05
N HIS A 63 -3.74 -4.04 6.81
CA HIS A 63 -5.19 -3.97 6.74
C HIS A 63 -5.58 -2.95 5.68
N TYR A 64 -6.15 -3.41 4.56
CA TYR A 64 -6.51 -2.52 3.46
C TYR A 64 -7.96 -2.05 3.53
N MET A 65 -8.19 -0.84 3.03
CA MET A 65 -9.52 -0.36 2.68
C MET A 65 -9.80 -0.76 1.22
N ALA A 66 -10.82 -1.58 0.99
CA ALA A 66 -11.15 -2.06 -0.35
C ALA A 66 -12.60 -1.74 -0.71
N LYS A 67 -12.87 -1.58 -2.02
CA LYS A 67 -14.19 -1.26 -2.56
C LYS A 67 -15.25 -2.26 -2.07
N GLU A 68 -16.39 -1.77 -1.54
CA GLU A 68 -17.48 -2.59 -0.96
C GLU A 68 -17.94 -3.71 -1.89
N GLU A 69 -17.96 -3.47 -3.20
CA GLU A 69 -18.41 -4.44 -4.19
C GLU A 69 -17.55 -5.72 -4.24
N LEU A 70 -16.28 -5.64 -3.81
CA LEU A 70 -15.41 -6.82 -3.72
C LEU A 70 -15.89 -7.81 -2.64
N PHE A 71 -16.67 -7.33 -1.68
CA PHE A 71 -17.21 -8.15 -0.60
C PHE A 71 -18.57 -8.77 -0.93
N LYS A 72 -19.18 -8.43 -2.08
CA LYS A 72 -20.44 -9.04 -2.54
C LYS A 72 -20.28 -10.52 -2.89
N ASN A 73 -19.11 -10.91 -3.42
CA ASN A 73 -18.79 -12.32 -3.57
C ASN A 73 -18.44 -12.90 -2.19
N PRO A 74 -19.16 -13.89 -1.68
CA PRO A 74 -18.99 -14.39 -0.30
C PRO A 74 -17.61 -15.04 -0.09
N ILE A 75 -17.10 -15.77 -1.08
CA ILE A 75 -15.80 -16.45 -0.99
C ILE A 75 -14.68 -15.41 -0.99
N PHE A 76 -14.70 -14.51 -1.96
CA PHE A 76 -13.67 -13.48 -2.09
C PHE A 76 -13.72 -12.49 -0.91
N GLY A 77 -14.91 -12.07 -0.50
CA GLY A 77 -15.11 -11.23 0.68
C GLY A 77 -14.63 -11.89 1.98
N TYR A 78 -14.82 -13.21 2.11
CA TYR A 78 -14.27 -13.96 3.24
C TYR A 78 -12.74 -13.93 3.23
N ILE A 79 -12.11 -14.21 2.09
CA ILE A 79 -10.65 -14.15 1.92
C ILE A 79 -10.12 -12.76 2.30
N LEU A 80 -10.70 -11.69 1.76
CA LEU A 80 -10.28 -10.32 2.08
C LEU A 80 -10.32 -10.02 3.58
N ARG A 81 -11.40 -10.45 4.26
CA ARG A 81 -11.52 -10.27 5.72
C ARG A 81 -10.47 -11.05 6.52
N GLN A 82 -9.99 -12.21 6.02
CA GLN A 82 -8.91 -12.95 6.67
C GLN A 82 -7.59 -12.14 6.67
N PHE A 83 -7.39 -11.28 5.68
CA PHE A 83 -6.24 -10.36 5.58
C PHE A 83 -6.50 -9.01 6.26
N GLY A 84 -7.53 -8.88 7.09
CA GLY A 84 -7.85 -7.62 7.76
C GLY A 84 -8.41 -6.54 6.84
N THR A 85 -8.69 -6.88 5.57
CA THR A 85 -9.28 -5.93 4.62
C THR A 85 -10.75 -5.66 4.94
N PHE A 86 -11.16 -4.40 4.92
CA PHE A 86 -12.54 -3.99 5.21
C PHE A 86 -13.12 -3.10 4.11
N PRO A 87 -14.46 -3.11 3.96
CA PRO A 87 -15.13 -2.38 2.88
C PRO A 87 -15.11 -0.88 3.08
N VAL A 88 -15.05 -0.14 1.96
CA VAL A 88 -15.29 1.30 1.89
C VAL A 88 -16.19 1.64 0.71
N LYS A 89 -17.17 2.50 0.95
CA LYS A 89 -18.00 3.09 -0.10
C LYS A 89 -17.25 4.23 -0.76
N ARG A 90 -17.10 4.18 -2.08
CA ARG A 90 -16.44 5.23 -2.85
C ARG A 90 -17.48 6.26 -3.34
N GLY A 91 -17.02 7.48 -3.61
CA GLY A 91 -17.88 8.56 -4.13
C GLY A 91 -18.60 9.39 -3.06
N SER A 92 -18.49 9.01 -1.79
CA SER A 92 -19.01 9.77 -0.65
C SER A 92 -18.16 9.57 0.59
N ILE A 93 -18.36 10.39 1.62
CA ILE A 93 -17.67 10.23 2.90
C ILE A 93 -18.25 9.01 3.64
N ASP A 94 -17.49 7.93 3.70
CA ASP A 94 -17.87 6.73 4.46
C ASP A 94 -17.37 6.84 5.91
N ARG A 95 -18.24 7.36 6.78
CA ARG A 95 -17.93 7.53 8.22
C ARG A 95 -17.64 6.20 8.93
N MET A 96 -18.22 5.09 8.49
CA MET A 96 -17.99 3.79 9.09
C MET A 96 -16.60 3.26 8.74
N ALA A 97 -16.19 3.41 7.48
CA ALA A 97 -14.85 3.07 7.03
C ALA A 97 -13.78 3.93 7.73
N ILE A 98 -14.02 5.25 7.90
CA ILE A 98 -13.12 6.14 8.66
C ILE A 98 -12.99 5.69 10.12
N ARG A 99 -14.11 5.39 10.80
CA ARG A 99 -14.08 4.88 12.16
C ARG A 99 -13.30 3.57 12.27
N ARG A 100 -13.50 2.65 11.33
CA ARG A 100 -12.77 1.38 11.29
C ARG A 100 -11.28 1.62 11.09
N ALA A 101 -10.88 2.47 10.16
CA ALA A 101 -9.49 2.85 9.94
C ALA A 101 -8.81 3.40 11.21
N ILE A 102 -9.50 4.30 11.92
CA ILE A 102 -8.99 4.85 13.19
C ILE A 102 -8.85 3.76 14.27
N LEU A 103 -9.78 2.78 14.32
CA LEU A 103 -9.67 1.68 15.26
C LEU A 103 -8.45 0.79 14.94
N GLU A 104 -8.23 0.45 13.66
CA GLU A 104 -7.05 -0.31 13.23
C GLU A 104 -5.75 0.40 13.64
N LEU A 105 -5.69 1.72 13.45
CA LEU A 105 -4.52 2.51 13.85
C LEU A 105 -4.36 2.57 15.39
N LYS A 106 -5.45 2.68 16.15
CA LYS A 106 -5.40 2.62 17.63
C LYS A 106 -4.91 1.27 18.17
N GLU A 107 -5.23 0.19 17.47
CA GLU A 107 -4.75 -1.17 17.79
C GLU A 107 -3.28 -1.39 17.42
N GLY A 108 -2.62 -0.40 16.80
CA GLY A 108 -1.23 -0.48 16.38
C GLY A 108 -1.02 -1.23 15.07
N ASN A 109 -2.07 -1.41 14.27
CA ASN A 109 -1.99 -2.11 12.99
C ASN A 109 -1.40 -1.24 11.87
N ALA A 110 -0.90 -1.89 10.81
CA ALA A 110 -0.54 -1.23 9.57
C ALA A 110 -1.79 -1.08 8.69
N LEU A 111 -2.15 0.15 8.35
CA LEU A 111 -3.30 0.48 7.51
C LEU A 111 -2.83 0.80 6.09
N GLY A 112 -3.23 0.00 5.11
CA GLY A 112 -2.93 0.23 3.70
C GLY A 112 -3.97 1.12 3.03
N ILE A 113 -3.52 2.23 2.48
CA ILE A 113 -4.36 3.17 1.74
C ILE A 113 -3.67 3.50 0.43
N PHE A 114 -4.33 3.23 -0.68
CA PHE A 114 -3.90 3.71 -1.99
C PHE A 114 -4.38 5.16 -2.17
N PRO A 115 -3.47 6.17 -2.14
CA PRO A 115 -3.91 7.57 -2.11
C PRO A 115 -4.65 8.02 -3.36
N GLU A 116 -4.42 7.33 -4.48
CA GLU A 116 -5.06 7.58 -5.77
C GLU A 116 -6.53 7.16 -5.78
N GLY A 117 -6.99 6.37 -4.82
CA GLY A 117 -8.36 5.88 -4.69
C GLY A 117 -8.82 4.95 -5.82
N THR A 118 -8.09 4.87 -6.92
CA THR A 118 -8.34 4.02 -8.08
C THR A 118 -7.03 3.61 -8.74
N ARG A 119 -7.07 2.59 -9.61
CA ARG A 119 -5.90 2.17 -10.39
C ARG A 119 -5.61 3.17 -11.51
N ILE A 120 -4.36 3.62 -11.59
CA ILE A 120 -3.87 4.54 -12.62
C ILE A 120 -3.11 3.75 -13.68
N GLN A 121 -3.71 3.55 -14.85
CA GLN A 121 -3.11 2.77 -15.95
C GLN A 121 -2.18 3.58 -16.84
N ARG A 122 -2.20 4.91 -16.73
CA ARG A 122 -1.28 5.81 -17.42
C ARG A 122 0.07 5.87 -16.71
N GLU A 123 1.09 6.38 -17.39
CA GLU A 123 2.39 6.67 -16.78
C GLU A 123 2.27 7.69 -15.63
N GLY A 124 3.23 7.63 -14.71
CA GLY A 124 3.30 8.50 -13.54
C GLY A 124 2.24 8.18 -12.48
N LEU A 125 2.19 9.01 -11.44
CA LEU A 125 1.26 8.91 -10.32
C LEU A 125 -0.02 9.72 -10.60
N GLY A 126 -1.16 9.19 -10.17
CA GLY A 126 -2.43 9.89 -10.22
C GLY A 126 -2.53 11.04 -9.21
N ARG A 127 -3.71 11.67 -9.17
CA ARG A 127 -4.05 12.62 -8.11
C ARG A 127 -4.26 11.87 -6.79
N PHE A 128 -3.67 12.38 -5.70
CA PHE A 128 -3.92 11.87 -4.36
C PHE A 128 -5.17 12.53 -3.77
N HIS A 129 -6.05 11.71 -3.19
CA HIS A 129 -7.25 12.17 -2.49
C HIS A 129 -6.93 12.50 -1.03
N SER A 130 -7.76 13.34 -0.42
CA SER A 130 -7.58 13.83 0.95
C SER A 130 -7.63 12.74 2.03
N GLY A 131 -8.23 11.60 1.77
CA GLY A 131 -8.54 10.57 2.77
C GLY A 131 -7.33 10.06 3.57
N MET A 132 -6.20 9.81 2.90
CA MET A 132 -4.96 9.36 3.56
C MET A 132 -4.40 10.41 4.50
N ALA A 133 -4.20 11.64 4.02
CA ALA A 133 -3.64 12.73 4.81
C ALA A 133 -4.57 13.12 5.96
N SER A 134 -5.89 13.18 5.72
CA SER A 134 -6.87 13.44 6.78
C SER A 134 -6.83 12.39 7.88
N LEU A 135 -6.74 11.10 7.56
CA LEU A 135 -6.59 10.03 8.55
C LEU A 135 -5.27 10.15 9.32
N ALA A 136 -4.17 10.51 8.65
CA ALA A 136 -2.88 10.73 9.30
C ALA A 136 -2.96 11.87 10.32
N PHE A 137 -3.52 13.02 9.96
CA PHE A 137 -3.70 14.14 10.89
C PHE A 137 -4.68 13.82 12.03
N MET A 138 -5.79 13.13 11.75
CA MET A 138 -6.76 12.73 12.79
C MET A 138 -6.18 11.76 13.81
N SER A 139 -5.30 10.86 13.39
CA SER A 139 -4.71 9.83 14.23
C SER A 139 -3.35 10.21 14.83
N GLY A 140 -2.59 11.12 14.19
CA GLY A 140 -1.20 11.41 14.51
C GLY A 140 -0.25 10.28 14.12
N VAL A 141 -0.64 9.45 13.15
CA VAL A 141 0.13 8.29 12.71
C VAL A 141 0.94 8.65 11.47
N SER A 142 2.22 8.26 11.49
CA SER A 142 3.14 8.47 10.36
C SER A 142 2.70 7.73 9.10
N ILE A 143 3.08 8.26 7.94
CA ILE A 143 2.84 7.67 6.63
C ILE A 143 4.14 7.03 6.12
N LEU A 144 4.07 5.79 5.65
CA LEU A 144 5.14 5.07 4.99
C LEU A 144 4.89 5.09 3.48
N PRO A 145 5.61 5.91 2.70
CA PRO A 145 5.49 5.93 1.26
C PRO A 145 6.07 4.64 0.67
N VAL A 146 5.37 4.06 -0.30
CA VAL A 146 5.79 2.82 -0.95
C VAL A 146 5.62 2.96 -2.46
N ALA A 147 6.67 2.70 -3.24
CA ALA A 147 6.57 2.62 -4.68
C ALA A 147 6.44 1.15 -5.12
N VAL A 148 5.45 0.87 -5.96
CA VAL A 148 5.27 -0.42 -6.64
C VAL A 148 5.57 -0.21 -8.12
N VAL A 149 6.59 -0.89 -8.63
CA VAL A 149 7.06 -0.79 -10.01
C VAL A 149 6.76 -2.09 -10.75
N GLY A 150 6.34 -2.02 -12.02
CA GLY A 150 6.18 -3.16 -12.91
C GLY A 150 4.88 -3.94 -12.76
N SER A 151 4.03 -3.66 -11.77
CA SER A 151 2.78 -4.41 -11.54
C SER A 151 1.71 -4.19 -12.62
N VAL A 152 1.79 -3.11 -13.39
CA VAL A 152 0.81 -2.75 -14.44
C VAL A 152 0.72 -3.79 -15.55
N THR A 153 1.81 -4.51 -15.83
CA THR A 153 1.88 -5.51 -16.90
C THR A 153 1.40 -6.89 -16.45
N MET A 154 1.21 -7.11 -15.16
CA MET A 154 0.80 -8.41 -14.62
C MET A 154 -0.59 -8.85 -15.12
N PRO A 155 -0.80 -10.14 -15.37
CA PRO A 155 0.10 -11.28 -15.06
C PRO A 155 1.24 -11.53 -16.05
N ARG A 156 1.39 -10.72 -17.09
CA ARG A 156 2.52 -10.86 -18.03
C ARG A 156 3.81 -10.42 -17.33
N LYS A 157 4.89 -11.18 -17.53
CA LYS A 157 6.21 -10.84 -17.03
C LYS A 157 6.91 -9.92 -18.04
N CYS A 158 6.75 -8.61 -17.89
CA CYS A 158 7.37 -7.59 -18.72
C CYS A 158 8.10 -6.57 -17.84
N GLY A 159 9.42 -6.65 -17.80
CA GLY A 159 10.25 -5.73 -17.02
C GLY A 159 10.37 -6.10 -15.53
N PRO A 160 11.04 -5.23 -14.76
CA PRO A 160 11.29 -5.44 -13.35
C PRO A 160 10.01 -5.31 -12.52
N LEU A 161 9.87 -6.14 -11.49
CA LEU A 161 8.83 -6.01 -10.47
C LEU A 161 9.51 -5.62 -9.16
N ALA A 162 9.17 -4.47 -8.58
CA ALA A 162 9.79 -4.01 -7.35
C ALA A 162 8.80 -3.37 -6.37
N VAL A 163 9.15 -3.45 -5.08
CA VAL A 163 8.54 -2.68 -3.98
C VAL A 163 9.64 -1.91 -3.27
N LEU A 164 9.54 -0.60 -3.28
CA LEU A 164 10.52 0.32 -2.70
C LEU A 164 9.85 1.04 -1.54
N ILE A 165 10.43 0.92 -0.35
CA ILE A 165 9.84 1.40 0.89
C ILE A 165 10.64 2.58 1.40
N GLY A 166 10.03 3.76 1.36
CA GLY A 166 10.63 5.00 1.81
C GLY A 166 10.69 5.13 3.33
N LYS A 167 11.28 6.21 3.80
CA LYS A 167 11.31 6.52 5.25
C LYS A 167 9.93 6.99 5.71
N PRO A 168 9.52 6.66 6.97
CA PRO A 168 8.27 7.16 7.52
C PRO A 168 8.25 8.70 7.56
N ILE A 169 7.16 9.26 7.05
CA ILE A 169 6.88 10.71 7.14
C ILE A 169 6.09 10.92 8.43
N GLU A 170 6.71 11.58 9.40
CA GLU A 170 6.08 11.90 10.68
C GLU A 170 4.92 12.88 10.50
N VAL A 171 3.81 12.59 11.15
CA VAL A 171 2.62 13.42 11.17
C VAL A 171 2.18 13.66 12.62
N LYS A 172 2.02 14.91 12.99
CA LYS A 172 1.48 15.27 14.31
C LYS A 172 -0.04 15.32 14.25
N LYS A 173 -0.70 14.80 15.27
CA LYS A 173 -2.14 14.89 15.38
C LYS A 173 -2.58 16.35 15.50
N GLN A 174 -3.42 16.77 14.58
CA GLN A 174 -3.97 18.13 14.56
C GLN A 174 -5.25 18.20 13.73
N ARG A 175 -6.01 19.27 13.89
CA ARG A 175 -7.03 19.63 12.92
C ARG A 175 -6.31 20.22 11.71
N ALA A 176 -6.44 19.56 10.57
CA ALA A 176 -5.82 20.03 9.34
C ALA A 176 -6.87 20.74 8.46
N ASP A 177 -6.45 21.80 7.82
CA ASP A 177 -7.15 22.45 6.72
C ASP A 177 -6.80 21.79 5.39
N ASP A 178 -7.42 22.24 4.32
CA ASP A 178 -7.21 21.68 2.99
C ASP A 178 -5.78 21.90 2.48
N GLU A 179 -5.14 23.02 2.87
CA GLU A 179 -3.75 23.34 2.48
C GLU A 179 -2.76 22.35 3.12
N ALA A 180 -2.89 22.08 4.42
CA ALA A 180 -2.06 21.10 5.11
C ALA A 180 -2.25 19.68 4.54
N VAL A 181 -3.49 19.31 4.22
CA VAL A 181 -3.81 18.03 3.60
C VAL A 181 -3.15 17.91 2.23
N GLU A 182 -3.23 18.96 1.40
CA GLU A 182 -2.63 18.97 0.07
C GLU A 182 -1.10 18.94 0.13
N ALA A 183 -0.50 19.71 1.05
CA ALA A 183 0.94 19.71 1.28
C ALA A 183 1.47 18.32 1.70
N LEU A 184 0.76 17.63 2.60
CA LEU A 184 1.13 16.28 3.02
C LEU A 184 1.00 15.27 1.86
N ASN A 185 -0.10 15.33 1.10
CA ASN A 185 -0.29 14.51 -0.08
C ASN A 185 0.81 14.72 -1.13
N LYS A 186 1.19 15.99 -1.36
CA LYS A 186 2.29 16.35 -2.27
C LYS A 186 3.61 15.73 -1.82
N LYS A 187 3.94 15.88 -0.52
CA LYS A 187 5.16 15.30 0.06
C LYS A 187 5.22 13.79 -0.10
N VAL A 188 4.13 13.07 0.20
CA VAL A 188 4.06 11.61 0.03
C VAL A 188 4.20 11.22 -1.44
N LYS A 189 3.57 11.97 -2.35
CA LYS A 189 3.64 11.72 -3.79
C LYS A 189 5.06 11.91 -4.33
N GLU A 190 5.74 12.98 -3.92
CA GLU A 190 7.13 13.27 -4.30
C GLU A 190 8.08 12.16 -3.83
N GLU A 191 7.91 11.65 -2.61
CA GLU A 191 8.71 10.53 -2.11
C GLU A 191 8.48 9.23 -2.91
N ILE A 192 7.22 8.91 -3.27
CA ILE A 192 6.92 7.74 -4.10
C ILE A 192 7.52 7.89 -5.50
N GLN A 193 7.44 9.09 -6.09
CA GLN A 193 8.02 9.37 -7.40
C GLN A 193 9.55 9.23 -7.34
N LYS A 194 10.19 9.84 -6.35
CA LYS A 194 11.64 9.76 -6.14
C LYS A 194 12.13 8.31 -6.04
N LEU A 195 11.47 7.48 -5.21
CA LEU A 195 11.79 6.05 -5.09
C LEU A 195 11.70 5.34 -6.44
N THR A 196 10.68 5.67 -7.24
CA THR A 196 10.49 5.07 -8.56
C THR A 196 11.62 5.46 -9.51
N ASP A 197 11.96 6.76 -9.55
CA ASP A 197 12.94 7.31 -10.47
C ASP A 197 14.35 6.78 -10.16
N GLU A 198 14.76 6.78 -8.88
CA GLU A 198 16.05 6.23 -8.42
C GLU A 198 16.21 4.75 -8.78
N TYR A 199 15.14 3.95 -8.62
CA TYR A 199 15.17 2.54 -9.00
C TYR A 199 15.25 2.35 -10.51
N MET A 200 14.49 3.10 -11.30
CA MET A 200 14.49 3.00 -12.75
C MET A 200 15.83 3.42 -13.36
N GLU A 201 16.49 4.42 -12.80
CA GLU A 201 17.85 4.79 -13.16
C GLU A 201 18.81 3.62 -12.94
N THR A 202 18.79 3.01 -11.74
CA THR A 202 19.64 1.85 -11.40
C THR A 202 19.44 0.69 -12.39
N VAL A 203 18.17 0.36 -12.71
CA VAL A 203 17.84 -0.70 -13.67
C VAL A 203 18.36 -0.39 -15.07
N SER A 204 18.23 0.87 -15.52
CA SER A 204 18.70 1.30 -16.83
C SER A 204 20.22 1.18 -16.97
N TYR A 205 20.97 1.55 -15.94
CA TYR A 205 22.43 1.39 -15.94
C TYR A 205 22.87 -0.08 -15.99
N THR A 206 22.15 -0.96 -15.32
CA THR A 206 22.48 -2.41 -15.30
C THR A 206 22.28 -3.07 -16.68
N HIS A 207 21.32 -2.60 -17.47
CA HIS A 207 21.09 -3.12 -18.83
C HIS A 207 22.04 -2.57 -19.88
N LEU A 208 22.75 -1.46 -19.63
CA LEU A 208 23.75 -0.88 -20.54
C LEU A 208 25.16 -1.47 -20.34
N THR A 209 25.38 -2.24 -19.25
CA THR A 209 26.69 -2.80 -18.89
C THR A 209 26.78 -4.30 -19.13
N LEU A 210 25.75 -4.95 -19.69
CA LEU A 210 25.71 -6.34 -20.12
C LEU A 210 25.59 -6.45 -21.64
#